data_355300b4c40916c2502c179be57fa2d5
#
_entry.id   355300b4c40916c2502c179be57fa2d5
#
_cell.length_a   1.000
_cell.length_b   1.000
_cell.length_c   1.000
_cell.angle_alpha   90.00
_cell.angle_beta   90.00
_cell.angle_gamma   90.00
#
_symmetry.space_group_name_H-M   'P 1'
#
loop_
_entity.id
_entity.type
_entity.pdbx_description
1 polymer ?
#
loop_
_entity_poly.entity_id
_entity_poly.type
_entity_poly.pdbx_seq_one_letter_code
_entity_poly.pdbx_strand_id
1 'polypeptide(L)'
;AKDLVKKVTRRCHSYRTKNFILHVTQEVAKALGMKHIYAVTNYGYYANTHMRMEKKLKTSFSDFWEESGGHPCEDKRFYELPMTEARKTMEEIPTRKRNYYRKRYALLDEVDASVAEKIRLLLK
;
A
#
# COMPACT_ATOMS: atom_id res chain seq x y z
N ALA A 1 -1.47 -17.36 10.89
CA ALA A 1 -1.35 -16.20 10.01
C ALA A 1 -0.95 -14.94 10.74
N LYS A 2 -1.52 -14.65 11.92
CA LYS A 2 -1.17 -13.46 12.71
C LYS A 2 0.31 -13.44 13.11
N ASP A 3 0.87 -14.59 13.48
CA ASP A 3 2.28 -14.69 13.89
C ASP A 3 3.22 -14.44 12.71
N LEU A 4 2.87 -14.94 11.53
CA LEU A 4 3.64 -14.70 10.33
C LEU A 4 3.63 -13.21 9.95
N VAL A 5 2.47 -12.57 10.01
CA VAL A 5 2.33 -11.13 9.72
C VAL A 5 3.19 -10.30 10.69
N LYS A 6 3.15 -10.62 11.98
CA LYS A 6 3.99 -9.94 12.99
C LYS A 6 5.48 -10.11 12.69
N LYS A 7 5.89 -11.32 12.32
CA LYS A 7 7.28 -11.64 12.02
C LYS A 7 7.77 -10.86 10.79
N VAL A 8 6.97 -10.84 9.73
CA VAL A 8 7.30 -10.09 8.51
C VAL A 8 7.36 -8.59 8.79
N THR A 9 6.39 -8.05 9.52
CA THR A 9 6.37 -6.64 9.90
C THR A 9 7.64 -6.26 10.65
N ARG A 10 8.07 -7.10 11.57
CA ARG A 10 9.29 -6.87 12.36
C ARG A 10 10.53 -6.85 11.47
N ARG A 11 10.63 -7.78 10.51
CA ARG A 11 11.75 -7.85 9.56
C ARG A 11 11.76 -6.67 8.59
N CYS A 12 10.60 -6.09 8.31
CA CYS A 12 10.46 -4.89 7.47
C CYS A 12 10.53 -3.59 8.29
N HIS A 13 11.22 -3.61 9.43
CA HIS A 13 11.46 -2.43 10.27
C HIS A 13 10.16 -1.76 10.71
N SER A 14 9.23 -2.58 11.20
CA SER A 14 7.90 -2.17 11.67
C SER A 14 6.99 -1.61 10.58
N TYR A 15 7.29 -1.88 9.32
CA TYR A 15 6.43 -1.51 8.20
C TYR A 15 5.34 -2.57 8.04
N ARG A 16 4.08 -2.15 8.09
CA ARG A 16 2.95 -3.07 7.98
C ARG A 16 2.92 -3.76 6.63
N THR A 17 2.61 -5.07 6.62
CA THR A 17 2.58 -5.86 5.39
C THR A 17 1.61 -5.33 4.34
N LYS A 18 0.44 -4.85 4.77
CA LYS A 18 -0.53 -4.26 3.83
C LYS A 18 -0.01 -2.98 3.19
N ASN A 19 0.72 -2.16 3.93
CA ASN A 19 1.36 -0.97 3.39
C ASN A 19 2.49 -1.34 2.44
N PHE A 20 3.24 -2.39 2.76
CA PHE A 20 4.31 -2.91 1.89
C PHE A 20 3.75 -3.40 0.55
N ILE A 21 2.66 -4.16 0.59
CA ILE A 21 2.00 -4.66 -0.63
C ILE A 21 1.51 -3.49 -1.49
N LEU A 22 0.90 -2.49 -0.87
CA LEU A 22 0.46 -1.30 -1.59
C LEU A 22 1.65 -0.57 -2.23
N HIS A 23 2.75 -0.43 -1.50
CA HIS A 23 3.97 0.20 -2.02
C HIS A 23 4.50 -0.54 -3.26
N VAL A 24 4.59 -1.87 -3.20
CA VAL A 24 5.02 -2.68 -4.34
C VAL A 24 4.06 -2.50 -5.52
N THR A 25 2.76 -2.48 -5.25
CA THR A 25 1.74 -2.25 -6.29
C THR A 25 1.93 -0.90 -6.98
N GLN A 26 2.20 0.14 -6.21
CA GLN A 26 2.48 1.47 -6.75
C GLN A 26 3.73 1.46 -7.65
N GLU A 27 4.79 0.79 -7.22
CA GLU A 27 6.04 0.71 -7.99
C GLU A 27 5.86 -0.10 -9.28
N VAL A 28 5.12 -1.21 -9.22
CA VAL A 28 4.79 -2.00 -10.42
C VAL A 28 3.97 -1.16 -11.40
N ALA A 29 2.96 -0.46 -10.91
CA ALA A 29 2.12 0.39 -11.75
C ALA A 29 2.92 1.49 -12.45
N LYS A 30 3.84 2.14 -11.73
CA LYS A 30 4.72 3.16 -12.31
C LYS A 30 5.65 2.56 -13.37
N ALA A 31 6.24 1.39 -13.09
CA ALA A 31 7.15 0.72 -14.02
C ALA A 31 6.44 0.28 -15.29
N LEU A 32 5.15 -0.05 -15.20
CA LEU A 32 4.31 -0.39 -16.37
C LEU A 32 3.77 0.84 -17.11
N GLY A 33 4.04 2.04 -16.63
CA GLY A 33 3.57 3.27 -17.26
C GLY A 33 2.11 3.61 -16.94
N MET A 34 1.53 3.01 -15.93
CA MET A 34 0.17 3.30 -15.51
C MET A 34 0.12 4.63 -14.77
N LYS A 35 -0.98 5.37 -14.94
CA LYS A 35 -1.15 6.69 -14.34
C LYS A 35 -2.12 6.73 -13.18
N HIS A 36 -2.95 5.70 -13.03
CA HIS A 36 -4.01 5.64 -12.04
C HIS A 36 -4.07 4.28 -11.38
N ILE A 37 -4.37 4.25 -10.09
CA ILE A 37 -4.65 3.03 -9.33
C ILE A 37 -6.01 3.20 -8.67
N TYR A 38 -6.93 2.30 -8.97
CA TYR A 38 -8.25 2.29 -8.37
C TYR A 38 -8.40 1.09 -7.47
N ALA A 39 -8.99 1.31 -6.30
CA ALA A 39 -9.19 0.26 -5.31
C ALA A 39 -10.65 0.15 -4.94
N VAL A 40 -11.12 -1.07 -4.73
CA VAL A 40 -12.51 -1.32 -4.39
C VAL A 40 -12.84 -0.82 -2.99
N THR A 41 -13.96 -0.10 -2.86
CA THR A 41 -14.49 0.32 -1.56
C THR A 41 -15.24 -0.84 -0.89
N ASN A 42 -15.62 -0.66 0.37
CA ASN A 42 -16.52 -1.62 1.03
C ASN A 42 -17.82 -1.76 0.25
N TYR A 43 -18.38 -0.65 -0.21
CA TYR A 43 -19.59 -0.65 -1.01
C TYR A 43 -19.42 -1.46 -2.31
N GLY A 44 -18.33 -1.23 -3.04
CA GLY A 44 -18.04 -1.94 -4.28
C GLY A 44 -17.84 -3.44 -4.06
N TYR A 45 -17.18 -3.80 -2.97
CA TYR A 45 -16.98 -5.21 -2.59
C TYR A 45 -18.31 -5.91 -2.34
N TYR A 46 -19.19 -5.31 -1.54
CA TYR A 46 -20.50 -5.89 -1.22
C TYR A 46 -21.39 -5.99 -2.46
N ALA A 47 -21.36 -4.98 -3.32
CA ALA A 47 -22.16 -4.97 -4.54
C ALA A 47 -21.79 -6.11 -5.50
N ASN A 48 -20.51 -6.49 -5.56
CA ASN A 48 -20.01 -7.48 -6.51
C ASN A 48 -19.95 -8.90 -5.97
N THR A 49 -19.93 -9.10 -4.65
CA THR A 49 -19.74 -10.43 -4.05
C THR A 49 -21.00 -11.06 -3.53
N HIS A 50 -22.15 -10.40 -3.63
CA HIS A 50 -23.41 -10.84 -3.06
C HIS A 50 -23.34 -11.10 -1.54
N MET A 51 -22.32 -10.63 -0.88
CA MET A 51 -22.23 -10.68 0.58
C MET A 51 -23.22 -9.71 1.19
N ARG A 52 -23.95 -10.18 2.20
CA ARG A 52 -24.84 -9.29 2.95
C ARG A 52 -24.02 -8.25 3.70
N MET A 53 -24.43 -7.01 3.64
CA MET A 53 -23.76 -5.91 4.37
C MET A 53 -23.77 -6.12 5.87
N GLU A 54 -24.61 -7.00 6.37
CA GLU A 54 -24.69 -7.40 7.76
C GLU A 54 -23.46 -8.15 8.25
N LYS A 55 -22.74 -8.84 7.34
CA LYS A 55 -21.47 -9.47 7.66
C LYS A 55 -20.37 -8.42 7.54
N LYS A 56 -20.06 -7.79 8.66
CA LYS A 56 -19.01 -6.79 8.70
C LYS A 56 -17.67 -7.43 8.35
N LEU A 57 -16.95 -6.84 7.40
CA LEU A 57 -15.56 -7.18 7.17
C LEU A 57 -14.76 -6.88 8.43
N LYS A 58 -13.86 -7.78 8.80
CA LYS A 58 -12.97 -7.56 9.95
C LYS A 58 -12.07 -6.35 9.72
N THR A 59 -11.78 -6.04 8.46
CA THR A 59 -10.94 -4.91 8.06
C THR A 59 -11.70 -4.07 7.05
N SER A 60 -11.78 -2.77 7.29
CA SER A 60 -12.39 -1.84 6.35
C SER A 60 -11.41 -1.52 5.23
N PHE A 61 -11.79 -1.81 3.98
CA PHE A 61 -11.01 -1.41 2.82
C PHE A 61 -10.97 0.11 2.69
N SER A 62 -12.11 0.75 2.84
CA SER A 62 -12.22 2.21 2.67
C SER A 62 -11.35 2.97 3.66
N ASP A 63 -11.32 2.54 4.93
CA ASP A 63 -10.48 3.17 5.94
C ASP A 63 -8.99 3.06 5.57
N PHE A 64 -8.57 1.88 5.09
CA PHE A 64 -7.18 1.68 4.66
C PHE A 64 -6.82 2.58 3.48
N TRP A 65 -7.72 2.70 2.50
CA TRP A 65 -7.47 3.57 1.35
C TRP A 65 -7.35 5.04 1.75
N GLU A 66 -8.19 5.51 2.67
CA GLU A 66 -8.10 6.87 3.19
C GLU A 66 -6.79 7.11 3.93
N GLU A 67 -6.39 6.18 4.79
CA GLU A 67 -5.11 6.26 5.51
C GLU A 67 -3.93 6.30 4.53
N SER A 68 -4.06 5.66 3.39
CA SER A 68 -3.02 5.59 2.37
C SER A 68 -3.00 6.80 1.42
N GLY A 69 -3.84 7.80 1.67
CA GLY A 69 -3.90 9.01 0.86
C GLY A 69 -4.87 8.92 -0.32
N GLY A 70 -5.69 7.87 -0.36
CA GLY A 70 -6.70 7.72 -1.40
C GLY A 70 -7.87 8.67 -1.22
N HIS A 71 -8.57 8.94 -2.30
CA HIS A 71 -9.78 9.76 -2.28
C HIS A 71 -10.90 9.09 -3.08
N PRO A 72 -12.16 9.33 -2.72
CA PRO A 72 -13.29 8.70 -3.39
C PRO A 72 -13.44 9.21 -4.82
N CYS A 73 -13.83 8.30 -5.71
CA CYS A 73 -14.18 8.62 -7.09
C CYS A 73 -15.68 8.96 -7.19
N GLU A 74 -16.10 9.46 -8.35
CA GLU A 74 -17.53 9.62 -8.65
C GLU A 74 -18.27 8.29 -8.53
N ASP A 75 -17.65 7.22 -9.01
CA ASP A 75 -18.16 5.87 -8.80
C ASP A 75 -17.85 5.43 -7.37
N LYS A 76 -18.89 5.27 -6.56
CA LYS A 76 -18.78 4.91 -5.15
C LYS A 76 -18.14 3.56 -4.88
N ARG A 77 -17.96 2.73 -5.92
CA ARG A 77 -17.32 1.42 -5.79
C ARG A 77 -15.80 1.52 -5.68
N PHE A 78 -15.22 2.68 -5.95
CA PHE A 78 -13.76 2.83 -6.05
C PHE A 78 -13.24 4.05 -5.32
N TYR A 79 -12.02 3.90 -4.82
CA TYR A 79 -11.12 5.00 -4.42
C TYR A 79 -10.00 5.09 -5.44
N GLU A 80 -9.55 6.29 -5.70
CA GLU A 80 -8.30 6.49 -6.44
C GLU A 80 -7.16 6.64 -5.46
N LEU A 81 -6.10 5.83 -5.63
CA LEU A 81 -4.94 5.82 -4.76
C LEU A 81 -3.82 6.66 -5.35
N PRO A 82 -2.96 7.27 -4.51
CA PRO A 82 -1.78 7.96 -5.01
C PRO A 82 -0.81 6.98 -5.66
N MET A 83 -0.05 7.45 -6.64
CA MET A 83 0.96 6.63 -7.31
C MET A 83 2.25 6.51 -6.51
N THR A 84 2.45 7.36 -5.52
CA THR A 84 3.64 7.39 -4.68
C THR A 84 3.26 7.64 -3.24
N GLU A 85 3.87 6.89 -2.33
CA GLU A 85 3.69 7.10 -0.89
C GLU A 85 4.51 8.31 -0.44
N ALA A 86 3.88 9.21 0.31
CA ALA A 86 4.58 10.34 0.92
C ALA A 86 5.48 9.86 2.05
N ARG A 87 6.75 10.24 2.01
CA ARG A 87 7.72 9.90 3.06
C ARG A 87 7.85 11.05 4.04
N LYS A 88 7.99 10.71 5.32
CA LYS A 88 8.26 11.70 6.36
C LYS A 88 9.74 12.10 6.31
N THR A 89 10.01 13.37 6.57
CA THR A 89 11.40 13.84 6.78
C THR A 89 11.88 13.39 8.15
N MET A 90 13.19 13.36 8.35
CA MET A 90 13.75 12.97 9.65
C MET A 90 13.33 13.93 10.77
N GLU A 91 13.06 15.18 10.44
CA GLU A 91 12.59 16.20 11.40
C GLU A 91 11.18 15.92 11.90
N GLU A 92 10.31 15.38 11.04
CA GLU A 92 8.95 14.99 11.39
C GLU A 92 8.87 13.73 12.22
N ILE A 93 9.96 12.95 12.25
CA ILE A 93 10.01 11.66 12.93
C ILE A 93 10.62 11.83 14.32
N PRO A 94 9.99 11.30 15.40
CA PRO A 94 10.58 11.30 16.72
C PRO A 94 11.99 10.67 16.69
N THR A 95 12.93 11.27 17.41
CA THR A 95 14.34 10.86 17.40
C THR A 95 14.52 9.36 17.64
N ARG A 96 13.74 8.78 18.57
CA ARG A 96 13.81 7.35 18.91
C ARG A 96 13.40 6.42 17.75
N LYS A 97 12.65 6.94 16.77
CA LYS A 97 12.16 6.16 15.63
C LYS A 97 12.93 6.40 14.34
N ARG A 98 13.81 7.39 14.32
CA ARG A 98 14.53 7.77 13.09
C ARG A 98 15.34 6.63 12.50
N ASN A 99 15.97 5.81 13.33
CA ASN A 99 16.75 4.68 12.85
C ASN A 99 15.89 3.65 12.14
N TYR A 100 14.71 3.35 12.67
CA TYR A 100 13.74 2.44 12.03
C TYR A 100 13.31 2.97 10.67
N TYR A 101 13.00 4.25 10.57
CA TYR A 101 12.58 4.88 9.33
C TYR A 101 13.69 4.91 8.28
N ARG A 102 14.93 5.17 8.69
CA ARG A 102 16.08 5.12 7.76
C ARG A 102 16.24 3.73 7.15
N LYS A 103 16.18 2.69 7.97
CA LYS A 103 16.30 1.31 7.53
C LYS A 103 15.11 0.91 6.63
N ARG A 104 13.91 1.34 7.01
CA ARG A 104 12.69 1.11 6.23
C ARG A 104 12.79 1.75 4.86
N TYR A 105 13.17 3.00 4.79
CA TYR A 105 13.27 3.72 3.52
C TYR A 105 14.41 3.16 2.65
N ALA A 106 15.51 2.74 3.23
CA ALA A 106 16.59 2.08 2.51
C ALA A 106 16.09 0.74 1.90
N LEU A 107 15.33 -0.03 2.66
CA LEU A 107 14.72 -1.27 2.16
C LEU A 107 13.74 -0.98 1.01
N LEU A 108 12.90 0.03 1.16
CA LEU A 108 11.95 0.41 0.11
C LEU A 108 12.66 0.89 -1.15
N ASP A 109 13.76 1.61 -1.03
CA ASP A 109 14.56 2.02 -2.19
C ASP A 109 15.17 0.83 -2.92
N GLU A 110 15.64 -0.19 -2.20
CA GLU A 110 16.12 -1.43 -2.80
C GLU A 110 14.99 -2.19 -3.52
N VAL A 111 13.82 -2.25 -2.90
CA VAL A 111 12.63 -2.87 -3.50
C VAL A 111 12.24 -2.13 -4.78
N ASP A 112 12.21 -0.80 -4.73
CA ASP A 112 11.84 0.03 -5.88
C ASP A 112 12.79 -0.21 -7.05
N ALA A 113 14.08 -0.23 -6.80
CA ALA A 113 15.08 -0.51 -7.83
C ALA A 113 14.94 -1.92 -8.41
N SER A 114 14.69 -2.91 -7.56
CA SER A 114 14.49 -4.29 -7.97
C SER A 114 13.24 -4.46 -8.84
N VAL A 115 12.13 -3.84 -8.44
CA VAL A 115 10.86 -3.88 -9.19
C VAL A 115 11.06 -3.22 -10.56
N ALA A 116 11.65 -2.03 -10.60
CA ALA A 116 11.89 -1.32 -11.84
C ALA A 116 12.73 -2.13 -12.82
N GLU A 117 13.79 -2.76 -12.32
CA GLU A 117 14.69 -3.59 -13.14
C GLU A 117 13.97 -4.82 -13.70
N LYS A 118 13.25 -5.54 -12.86
CA LYS A 118 12.55 -6.76 -13.27
C LYS A 118 11.44 -6.46 -14.28
N ILE A 119 10.69 -5.39 -14.09
CA ILE A 119 9.64 -5.00 -15.05
C ILE A 119 10.28 -4.56 -16.36
N ARG A 120 11.36 -3.80 -16.32
CA ARG A 120 12.09 -3.39 -17.52
C ARG A 120 12.52 -4.59 -18.36
N LEU A 121 13.03 -5.65 -17.69
CA LEU A 121 13.44 -6.88 -18.38
C LEU A 121 12.26 -7.63 -19.00
N LEU A 122 11.10 -7.63 -18.33
CA LEU A 122 9.90 -8.29 -18.84
C LEU A 122 9.27 -7.58 -20.03
N LEU A 123 9.48 -6.26 -20.16
CA LEU A 123 8.89 -5.46 -21.23
C LEU A 123 9.73 -5.44 -22.51
N LYS A 124 10.88 -6.08 -22.51
CA LYS A 124 11.71 -6.18 -23.70
C LYS A 124 11.14 -7.15 -24.73
#